data_cadd12db48d62dd420de4942a7b63169
#
_entry.id   cadd12db48d62dd420de4942a7b63169
#
_cell.length_a   1.000
_cell.length_b   1.000
_cell.length_c   1.000
_cell.angle_alpha   90.00
_cell.angle_beta   90.00
_cell.angle_gamma   90.00
#
_symmetry.space_group_name_H-M   'P 1'
#
loop_
_entity.id
_entity.type
_entity.pdbx_description
1 polymer ?
#
loop_
_entity_poly.entity_id
_entity_poly.type
_entity_poly.pdbx_seq_one_letter_code
_entity_poly.pdbx_strand_id
1 'polypeptide(L)'
;MHLTKRHYLIIGAVLLAAALTLSAATLRDGSDPVTLPEHTAIRVTLDQTLASNQSRPGDYFDATVSEPVIVDGKTVIPQGAHAEGLVVDARQSGRLMGRARLQLALQSVEVNGQNYDVRTTAHARTGRDHKKRNLAWIGGGAGGGLLIGALAGGGTGALIGGPVGAGAGTTVALLTGKKDIKLGAETPVKFELAEPVTIHVKG
;
A
#
# COMPACT_ATOMS: atom_id res chain seq x y z
N MET A 1 70.68 -37.10 11.60
CA MET A 1 69.29 -37.48 11.83
C MET A 1 68.49 -37.07 10.54
N HIS A 2 68.39 -38.03 9.57
CA HIS A 2 67.77 -37.75 8.28
C HIS A 2 66.23 -37.93 8.38
N LEU A 3 65.50 -36.83 8.43
CA LEU A 3 64.04 -36.87 8.24
C LEU A 3 63.77 -37.30 6.81
N THR A 4 63.15 -38.47 6.62
CA THR A 4 62.83 -39.02 5.30
C THR A 4 61.80 -38.13 4.57
N LYS A 5 61.87 -38.02 3.26
CA LYS A 5 60.97 -37.24 2.41
C LYS A 5 59.47 -37.44 2.72
N ARG A 6 59.11 -38.60 3.28
CA ARG A 6 57.75 -38.92 3.74
C ARG A 6 57.25 -38.02 4.89
N HIS A 7 58.11 -37.56 5.79
CA HIS A 7 57.72 -36.68 6.92
C HIS A 7 57.42 -35.26 6.44
N TYR A 8 58.14 -34.76 5.43
CA TYR A 8 57.84 -33.45 4.85
C TYR A 8 56.52 -33.45 4.08
N LEU A 9 56.16 -34.57 3.42
CA LEU A 9 54.86 -34.72 2.75
C LEU A 9 53.69 -34.76 3.76
N ILE A 10 53.87 -35.42 4.89
CA ILE A 10 52.84 -35.50 5.95
C ILE A 10 52.67 -34.12 6.62
N ILE A 11 53.76 -33.44 6.92
CA ILE A 11 53.73 -32.09 7.53
C ILE A 11 53.09 -31.09 6.55
N GLY A 12 53.41 -31.16 5.24
CA GLY A 12 52.82 -30.34 4.22
C GLY A 12 51.31 -30.59 4.07
N ALA A 13 50.87 -31.85 4.11
CA ALA A 13 49.44 -32.21 4.03
C ALA A 13 48.65 -31.74 5.26
N VAL A 14 49.25 -31.83 6.48
CA VAL A 14 48.63 -31.35 7.73
C VAL A 14 48.50 -29.82 7.74
N LEU A 15 49.52 -29.10 7.27
CA LEU A 15 49.48 -27.64 7.16
C LEU A 15 48.46 -27.17 6.09
N LEU A 16 48.37 -27.89 4.98
CA LEU A 16 47.37 -27.60 3.94
C LEU A 16 45.94 -27.86 4.44
N ALA A 17 45.71 -28.95 5.17
CA ALA A 17 44.43 -29.27 5.76
C ALA A 17 44.04 -28.24 6.85
N ALA A 18 45.00 -27.77 7.68
CA ALA A 18 44.78 -26.72 8.67
C ALA A 18 44.44 -25.35 8.01
N ALA A 19 45.09 -25.04 6.88
CA ALA A 19 44.77 -23.82 6.12
C ALA A 19 43.39 -23.86 5.49
N LEU A 20 42.95 -25.04 4.99
CA LEU A 20 41.58 -25.20 4.46
C LEU A 20 40.49 -25.08 5.52
N THR A 21 40.74 -25.59 6.73
CA THR A 21 39.77 -25.48 7.84
C THR A 21 39.69 -24.07 8.40
N LEU A 22 40.74 -23.28 8.36
CA LEU A 22 40.76 -21.90 8.81
C LEU A 22 40.02 -20.97 7.82
N SER A 23 40.06 -21.28 6.52
CA SER A 23 39.34 -20.50 5.48
C SER A 23 37.80 -20.68 5.53
N ALA A 24 37.30 -21.77 6.07
CA ALA A 24 35.87 -22.03 6.19
C ALA A 24 35.23 -21.30 7.39
N ALA A 25 36.03 -20.82 8.35
CA ALA A 25 35.54 -20.15 9.55
C ALA A 25 35.28 -18.64 9.38
N THR A 26 35.74 -18.04 8.26
CA THR A 26 35.67 -16.57 8.06
C THR A 26 34.47 -16.08 7.22
N LEU A 27 33.58 -16.96 6.80
CA LEU A 27 32.39 -16.61 6.04
C LEU A 27 31.10 -16.68 6.88
N ARG A 28 31.17 -16.50 8.18
CA ARG A 28 29.96 -16.15 8.95
C ARG A 28 29.72 -14.68 8.73
N ASP A 29 28.86 -14.39 7.75
CA ASP A 29 28.21 -13.11 7.68
C ASP A 29 27.51 -12.90 9.03
N GLY A 30 27.98 -11.90 9.78
CA GLY A 30 27.49 -11.61 11.15
C GLY A 30 26.07 -11.09 11.20
N SER A 31 25.20 -11.59 10.33
CA SER A 31 23.79 -11.21 10.25
C SER A 31 22.94 -12.21 11.05
N ASP A 32 22.35 -11.74 12.14
CA ASP A 32 21.40 -12.52 12.93
C ASP A 32 20.04 -12.57 12.22
N PRO A 33 19.45 -13.77 12.01
CA PRO A 33 18.08 -13.87 11.49
C PRO A 33 17.08 -13.43 12.58
N VAL A 34 16.27 -12.43 12.30
CA VAL A 34 15.17 -11.97 13.14
C VAL A 34 13.85 -12.16 12.40
N THR A 35 12.90 -12.85 13.03
CA THR A 35 11.60 -13.10 12.44
C THR A 35 10.60 -12.06 12.93
N LEU A 36 10.03 -11.30 11.99
CA LEU A 36 8.87 -10.43 12.22
C LEU A 36 7.61 -11.30 12.27
N PRO A 37 6.82 -11.25 13.36
CA PRO A 37 5.56 -11.99 13.41
C PRO A 37 4.50 -11.42 12.45
N GLU A 38 3.50 -12.22 12.13
CA GLU A 38 2.30 -11.73 11.44
C GLU A 38 1.67 -10.56 12.22
N HIS A 39 0.92 -9.72 11.53
CA HIS A 39 0.32 -8.47 12.06
C HIS A 39 1.33 -7.41 12.51
N THR A 40 2.64 -7.62 12.27
CA THR A 40 3.62 -6.55 12.47
C THR A 40 3.26 -5.34 11.59
N ALA A 41 3.16 -4.17 12.20
CA ALA A 41 2.84 -2.93 11.51
C ALA A 41 4.09 -2.36 10.85
N ILE A 42 4.02 -2.10 9.54
CA ILE A 42 5.01 -1.36 8.78
C ILE A 42 4.36 -0.04 8.35
N ARG A 43 4.92 1.09 8.81
CA ARG A 43 4.47 2.42 8.42
C ARG A 43 5.38 2.97 7.35
N VAL A 44 4.79 3.39 6.26
CA VAL A 44 5.52 3.97 5.14
C VAL A 44 4.91 5.30 4.72
N THR A 45 5.69 6.10 4.06
CA THR A 45 5.27 7.32 3.37
C THR A 45 5.35 7.06 1.87
N LEU A 46 4.31 7.38 1.13
CA LEU A 46 4.31 7.21 -0.33
C LEU A 46 5.27 8.21 -0.98
N ASP A 47 6.08 7.75 -1.92
CA ASP A 47 7.03 8.62 -2.66
C ASP A 47 6.36 9.26 -3.89
N GLN A 48 5.18 8.75 -4.26
CA GLN A 48 4.41 9.22 -5.40
C GLN A 48 2.92 9.37 -5.09
N THR A 49 2.22 10.13 -5.93
CA THR A 49 0.77 10.27 -5.81
C THR A 49 0.07 9.08 -6.44
N LEU A 50 -0.83 8.45 -5.68
CA LEU A 50 -1.71 7.37 -6.14
C LEU A 50 -3.16 7.85 -6.16
N ALA A 51 -3.88 7.57 -7.24
CA ALA A 51 -5.28 8.01 -7.37
C ALA A 51 -6.14 6.93 -8.01
N SER A 52 -7.35 6.72 -7.47
CA SER A 52 -8.27 5.68 -7.93
C SER A 52 -8.76 5.83 -9.38
N ASN A 53 -8.56 7.00 -9.99
CA ASN A 53 -8.91 7.30 -11.38
C ASN A 53 -7.70 7.29 -12.34
N GLN A 54 -6.48 7.11 -11.81
CA GLN A 54 -5.24 7.10 -12.57
C GLN A 54 -4.50 5.77 -12.42
N SER A 55 -4.41 5.25 -11.19
CA SER A 55 -3.77 3.98 -10.89
C SER A 55 -4.60 2.80 -11.41
N ARG A 56 -3.93 1.71 -11.76
CA ARG A 56 -4.52 0.45 -12.23
C ARG A 56 -4.12 -0.70 -11.33
N PRO A 57 -4.95 -1.74 -11.19
CA PRO A 57 -4.52 -2.98 -10.55
C PRO A 57 -3.28 -3.52 -11.27
N GLY A 58 -2.25 -3.87 -10.50
CA GLY A 58 -0.95 -4.30 -11.02
C GLY A 58 0.10 -3.21 -11.15
N ASP A 59 -0.24 -1.93 -10.94
CA ASP A 59 0.77 -0.85 -10.92
C ASP A 59 1.61 -0.96 -9.66
N TYR A 60 2.93 -0.79 -9.81
CA TYR A 60 3.86 -0.70 -8.68
C TYR A 60 3.95 0.73 -8.16
N PHE A 61 4.27 0.86 -6.89
CA PHE A 61 4.55 2.15 -6.27
C PHE A 61 5.70 2.04 -5.28
N ASP A 62 6.46 3.14 -5.19
CA ASP A 62 7.55 3.30 -4.25
C ASP A 62 7.09 3.98 -2.98
N ALA A 63 7.68 3.57 -1.86
CA ALA A 63 7.41 4.12 -0.56
C ALA A 63 8.66 4.03 0.33
N THR A 64 8.74 4.92 1.30
CA THR A 64 9.82 4.96 2.28
C THR A 64 9.30 4.64 3.66
N VAL A 65 9.97 3.75 4.40
CA VAL A 65 9.60 3.41 5.78
C VAL A 65 9.72 4.64 6.67
N SER A 66 8.62 5.07 7.27
CA SER A 66 8.54 6.29 8.06
C SER A 66 8.87 6.08 9.54
N GLU A 67 8.70 4.87 10.06
CA GLU A 67 9.02 4.51 11.44
C GLU A 67 9.77 3.18 11.47
N PRO A 68 10.84 3.05 12.29
CA PRO A 68 11.59 1.81 12.36
C PRO A 68 10.75 0.67 12.95
N VAL A 69 10.91 -0.54 12.41
CA VAL A 69 10.32 -1.75 13.00
C VAL A 69 11.34 -2.39 13.93
N ILE A 70 10.99 -2.48 15.21
CA ILE A 70 11.86 -2.98 16.28
C ILE A 70 11.26 -4.27 16.84
N VAL A 71 12.07 -5.32 16.94
CA VAL A 71 11.72 -6.61 17.58
C VAL A 71 12.82 -6.95 18.59
N ASP A 72 12.43 -7.27 19.81
CA ASP A 72 13.32 -7.61 20.92
C ASP A 72 14.46 -6.59 21.14
N GLY A 73 14.15 -5.30 20.95
CA GLY A 73 15.11 -4.22 21.11
C GLY A 73 16.07 -4.03 19.93
N LYS A 74 15.99 -4.87 18.88
CA LYS A 74 16.79 -4.74 17.65
C LYS A 74 15.95 -4.07 16.55
N THR A 75 16.52 -3.07 15.88
CA THR A 75 15.91 -2.48 14.68
C THR A 75 16.05 -3.45 13.52
N VAL A 76 14.92 -4.00 13.06
CA VAL A 76 14.88 -4.97 11.96
C VAL A 76 14.71 -4.26 10.62
N ILE A 77 13.77 -3.31 10.55
CA ILE A 77 13.61 -2.45 9.37
C ILE A 77 13.91 -1.03 9.82
N PRO A 78 14.96 -0.39 9.29
CA PRO A 78 15.30 0.98 9.69
C PRO A 78 14.32 1.99 9.09
N GLN A 79 14.18 3.14 9.74
CA GLN A 79 13.54 4.31 9.14
C GLN A 79 14.33 4.73 7.90
N GLY A 80 13.63 5.12 6.84
CA GLY A 80 14.23 5.49 5.56
C GLY A 80 14.49 4.29 4.63
N ALA A 81 14.19 3.06 5.04
CA ALA A 81 14.28 1.89 4.17
C ALA A 81 13.33 2.04 2.97
N HIS A 82 13.80 1.67 1.79
CA HIS A 82 12.98 1.64 0.60
C HIS A 82 11.99 0.47 0.65
N ALA A 83 10.77 0.71 0.22
CA ALA A 83 9.73 -0.30 0.14
C ALA A 83 9.00 -0.17 -1.21
N GLU A 84 8.72 -1.31 -1.81
CA GLU A 84 7.92 -1.38 -3.04
C GLU A 84 6.58 -2.04 -2.74
N GLY A 85 5.53 -1.48 -3.32
CA GLY A 85 4.18 -2.00 -3.19
C GLY A 85 3.45 -2.13 -4.51
N LEU A 86 2.29 -2.77 -4.44
CA LEU A 86 1.41 -3.04 -5.56
C LEU A 86 0.03 -2.45 -5.32
N VAL A 87 -0.56 -1.86 -6.36
CA VAL A 87 -1.98 -1.50 -6.41
C VAL A 87 -2.80 -2.76 -6.64
N VAL A 88 -3.51 -3.22 -5.61
CA VAL A 88 -4.32 -4.44 -5.66
C VAL A 88 -5.67 -4.20 -6.37
N ASP A 89 -6.32 -3.08 -6.08
CA ASP A 89 -7.58 -2.67 -6.72
C ASP A 89 -7.62 -1.14 -6.83
N ALA A 90 -8.04 -0.64 -7.98
CA ALA A 90 -8.25 0.77 -8.21
C ALA A 90 -9.51 0.97 -9.05
N ARG A 91 -10.49 1.67 -8.48
CA ARG A 91 -11.75 1.96 -9.14
C ARG A 91 -12.10 3.43 -8.96
N GLN A 92 -12.34 4.11 -10.06
CA GLN A 92 -12.81 5.49 -10.03
C GLN A 92 -14.24 5.58 -9.48
N SER A 93 -14.58 6.73 -8.94
CA SER A 93 -15.94 7.05 -8.53
C SER A 93 -16.85 7.21 -9.74
N GLY A 94 -18.01 6.57 -9.72
CA GLY A 94 -19.07 6.86 -10.66
C GLY A 94 -19.68 8.25 -10.42
N ARG A 95 -20.31 8.84 -11.43
CA ARG A 95 -20.96 10.17 -11.31
C ARG A 95 -22.21 10.12 -10.44
N LEU A 96 -23.07 9.15 -10.66
CA LEU A 96 -24.34 8.97 -9.93
C LEU A 96 -24.26 7.85 -8.90
N MET A 97 -23.59 6.75 -9.24
CA MET A 97 -23.47 5.56 -8.40
C MET A 97 -22.04 5.00 -8.52
N GLY A 98 -21.61 4.26 -7.50
CA GLY A 98 -20.27 3.67 -7.43
C GLY A 98 -19.33 4.50 -6.54
N ARG A 99 -18.67 3.80 -5.60
CA ARG A 99 -17.67 4.38 -4.72
C ARG A 99 -16.29 4.18 -5.31
N ALA A 100 -15.45 5.19 -5.22
CA ALA A 100 -14.04 5.02 -5.48
C ALA A 100 -13.46 3.96 -4.53
N ARG A 101 -12.53 3.17 -5.01
CA ARG A 101 -11.76 2.21 -4.20
C ARG A 101 -10.30 2.28 -4.61
N LEU A 102 -9.44 2.22 -3.64
CA LEU A 102 -8.00 2.09 -3.83
C LEU A 102 -7.48 1.14 -2.76
N GLN A 103 -6.87 0.02 -3.18
CA GLN A 103 -6.29 -0.99 -2.32
C GLN A 103 -4.82 -1.13 -2.66
N LEU A 104 -3.98 -1.04 -1.65
CA LEU A 104 -2.53 -1.08 -1.74
C LEU A 104 -2.00 -2.19 -0.86
N ALA A 105 -0.94 -2.87 -1.28
CA ALA A 105 -0.21 -3.84 -0.47
C ALA A 105 1.30 -3.64 -0.69
N LEU A 106 2.13 -3.84 0.34
CA LEU A 106 3.58 -3.91 0.19
C LEU A 106 3.97 -5.31 -0.31
N GLN A 107 4.97 -5.35 -1.17
CA GLN A 107 5.55 -6.58 -1.72
C GLN A 107 6.99 -6.79 -1.28
N SER A 108 7.78 -5.73 -1.15
CA SER A 108 9.17 -5.84 -0.71
C SER A 108 9.61 -4.67 0.16
N VAL A 109 10.62 -4.92 0.98
CA VAL A 109 11.32 -3.90 1.78
C VAL A 109 12.81 -4.16 1.67
N GLU A 110 13.58 -3.11 1.39
CA GLU A 110 15.03 -3.18 1.34
C GLU A 110 15.62 -2.97 2.74
N VAL A 111 16.41 -3.94 3.21
CA VAL A 111 17.12 -3.85 4.48
C VAL A 111 18.60 -4.19 4.24
N ASN A 112 19.51 -3.30 4.61
CA ASN A 112 20.96 -3.46 4.42
C ASN A 112 21.38 -3.77 2.96
N GLY A 113 20.67 -3.22 1.97
CA GLY A 113 20.94 -3.45 0.55
C GLY A 113 20.41 -4.79 0.01
N GLN A 114 19.58 -5.50 0.78
CA GLN A 114 18.90 -6.72 0.36
C GLN A 114 17.39 -6.51 0.35
N ASN A 115 16.73 -6.97 -0.71
CA ASN A 115 15.27 -6.95 -0.80
C ASN A 115 14.68 -8.19 -0.13
N TYR A 116 13.74 -7.97 0.77
CA TYR A 116 12.96 -9.00 1.43
C TYR A 116 11.53 -8.95 0.96
N ASP A 117 11.04 -10.06 0.43
CA ASP A 117 9.64 -10.18 0.05
C ASP A 117 8.78 -10.14 1.31
N VAL A 118 7.81 -9.24 1.31
CA VAL A 118 6.84 -9.10 2.39
C VAL A 118 5.43 -9.22 1.81
N ARG A 119 4.58 -9.97 2.48
CA ARG A 119 3.16 -10.01 2.15
C ARG A 119 2.40 -9.26 3.22
N THR A 120 1.68 -8.23 2.79
CA THR A 120 0.86 -7.45 3.70
C THR A 120 -0.62 -7.59 3.38
N THR A 121 -1.46 -7.39 4.40
CA THR A 121 -2.89 -7.21 4.19
C THR A 121 -3.11 -5.93 3.38
N ALA A 122 -4.05 -5.98 2.43
CA ALA A 122 -4.32 -4.85 1.57
C ALA A 122 -4.90 -3.67 2.38
N HIS A 123 -4.21 -2.52 2.36
CA HIS A 123 -4.75 -1.28 2.90
C HIS A 123 -5.83 -0.74 1.97
N ALA A 124 -7.09 -0.82 2.40
CA ALA A 124 -8.23 -0.42 1.58
C ALA A 124 -8.73 0.98 1.97
N ARG A 125 -8.79 1.88 1.00
CA ARG A 125 -9.53 3.14 1.08
C ARG A 125 -10.76 3.07 0.21
N THR A 126 -11.92 3.42 0.77
CA THR A 126 -13.19 3.49 0.03
C THR A 126 -13.74 4.91 0.11
N GLY A 127 -14.09 5.47 -1.05
CA GLY A 127 -14.67 6.81 -1.15
C GLY A 127 -16.05 6.90 -0.49
N ARG A 128 -16.48 8.13 -0.22
CA ARG A 128 -17.80 8.39 0.36
C ARG A 128 -18.93 7.99 -0.58
N ASP A 129 -20.03 7.52 0.01
CA ASP A 129 -21.26 7.21 -0.75
C ASP A 129 -21.94 8.48 -1.24
N HIS A 130 -22.31 8.46 -2.52
CA HIS A 130 -23.00 9.59 -3.15
C HIS A 130 -24.52 9.50 -3.03
N LYS A 131 -25.08 8.36 -2.57
CA LYS A 131 -26.53 8.13 -2.54
C LYS A 131 -27.30 9.23 -1.81
N LYS A 132 -26.88 9.56 -0.59
CA LYS A 132 -27.58 10.59 0.22
C LYS A 132 -27.54 11.97 -0.45
N ARG A 133 -26.39 12.36 -1.02
CA ARG A 133 -26.24 13.64 -1.69
C ARG A 133 -27.04 13.68 -2.99
N ASN A 134 -26.93 12.66 -3.83
CA ASN A 134 -27.66 12.59 -5.10
C ASN A 134 -29.16 12.57 -4.85
N LEU A 135 -29.63 11.82 -3.84
CA LEU A 135 -31.03 11.83 -3.44
C LEU A 135 -31.48 13.22 -2.96
N ALA A 136 -30.64 13.95 -2.23
CA ALA A 136 -30.95 15.31 -1.80
C ALA A 136 -31.05 16.28 -2.98
N TRP A 137 -30.16 16.20 -3.98
CA TRP A 137 -30.20 17.05 -5.16
C TRP A 137 -31.37 16.71 -6.09
N ILE A 138 -31.58 15.43 -6.39
CA ILE A 138 -32.67 14.98 -7.27
C ILE A 138 -34.00 15.16 -6.55
N GLY A 139 -34.14 14.76 -5.31
CA GLY A 139 -35.35 14.90 -4.52
C GLY A 139 -35.68 16.36 -4.19
N GLY A 140 -34.65 17.15 -3.82
CA GLY A 140 -34.79 18.57 -3.58
C GLY A 140 -35.17 19.35 -4.84
N GLY A 141 -34.57 19.02 -6.00
CA GLY A 141 -34.92 19.59 -7.29
C GLY A 141 -36.36 19.27 -7.67
N ALA A 142 -36.79 18.01 -7.59
CA ALA A 142 -38.15 17.59 -7.86
C ALA A 142 -39.16 18.24 -6.92
N GLY A 143 -38.91 18.24 -5.60
CA GLY A 143 -39.78 18.85 -4.60
C GLY A 143 -39.87 20.38 -4.76
N GLY A 144 -38.72 21.05 -4.95
CA GLY A 144 -38.70 22.50 -5.21
C GLY A 144 -39.40 22.88 -6.49
N GLY A 145 -39.15 22.17 -7.59
CA GLY A 145 -39.82 22.38 -8.88
C GLY A 145 -41.32 22.14 -8.81
N LEU A 146 -41.75 21.10 -8.07
CA LEU A 146 -43.17 20.81 -7.84
C LEU A 146 -43.86 21.94 -7.08
N LEU A 147 -43.26 22.47 -6.00
CA LEU A 147 -43.82 23.56 -5.21
C LEU A 147 -43.91 24.87 -6.02
N ILE A 148 -42.84 25.24 -6.74
CA ILE A 148 -42.81 26.44 -7.58
C ILE A 148 -43.81 26.30 -8.72
N GLY A 149 -43.86 25.14 -9.37
CA GLY A 149 -44.80 24.85 -10.44
C GLY A 149 -46.24 24.89 -9.95
N ALA A 150 -46.55 24.36 -8.77
CA ALA A 150 -47.87 24.40 -8.17
C ALA A 150 -48.33 25.82 -7.84
N LEU A 151 -47.46 26.67 -7.33
CA LEU A 151 -47.76 28.08 -7.03
C LEU A 151 -47.97 28.90 -8.28
N ALA A 152 -47.25 28.64 -9.39
CA ALA A 152 -47.34 29.40 -10.64
C ALA A 152 -48.45 28.93 -11.57
N GLY A 153 -48.78 27.64 -11.62
CA GLY A 153 -49.69 27.04 -12.57
C GLY A 153 -50.64 25.97 -12.00
N GLY A 154 -50.82 25.94 -10.68
CA GLY A 154 -51.68 24.96 -10.03
C GLY A 154 -51.25 23.52 -10.26
N GLY A 155 -52.18 22.60 -10.40
CA GLY A 155 -51.93 21.19 -10.62
C GLY A 155 -51.11 20.88 -11.90
N THR A 156 -51.41 21.60 -13.00
CA THR A 156 -50.69 21.44 -14.26
C THR A 156 -49.25 21.94 -14.15
N GLY A 157 -49.01 23.07 -13.45
CA GLY A 157 -47.69 23.58 -13.16
C GLY A 157 -46.84 22.63 -12.29
N ALA A 158 -47.45 21.96 -11.31
CA ALA A 158 -46.80 20.96 -10.49
C ALA A 158 -46.36 19.73 -11.30
N LEU A 159 -47.21 19.26 -12.24
CA LEU A 159 -46.89 18.11 -13.11
C LEU A 159 -45.69 18.37 -14.03
N ILE A 160 -45.49 19.62 -14.44
CA ILE A 160 -44.32 20.01 -15.28
C ILE A 160 -43.11 20.37 -14.40
N GLY A 161 -43.34 21.12 -13.33
CA GLY A 161 -42.25 21.62 -12.47
C GLY A 161 -41.48 20.52 -11.73
N GLY A 162 -42.14 19.43 -11.33
CA GLY A 162 -41.50 18.29 -10.67
C GLY A 162 -40.46 17.61 -11.56
N PRO A 163 -40.79 17.11 -12.75
CA PRO A 163 -39.86 16.52 -13.70
C PRO A 163 -38.73 17.45 -14.13
N VAL A 164 -39.02 18.73 -14.38
CA VAL A 164 -38.01 19.75 -14.76
C VAL A 164 -37.02 19.97 -13.61
N GLY A 165 -37.51 20.11 -12.38
CA GLY A 165 -36.68 20.26 -11.20
C GLY A 165 -35.83 19.01 -10.90
N ALA A 166 -36.37 17.80 -11.10
CA ALA A 166 -35.63 16.56 -11.01
C ALA A 166 -34.52 16.49 -12.06
N GLY A 167 -34.78 16.90 -13.30
CA GLY A 167 -33.78 16.97 -14.36
C GLY A 167 -32.62 17.91 -14.02
N ALA A 168 -32.94 19.12 -13.51
CA ALA A 168 -31.92 20.07 -13.06
C ALA A 168 -31.08 19.51 -11.89
N GLY A 169 -31.72 18.89 -10.89
CA GLY A 169 -31.05 18.25 -9.78
C GLY A 169 -30.14 17.09 -10.21
N THR A 170 -30.58 16.32 -11.23
CA THR A 170 -29.77 15.25 -11.82
C THR A 170 -28.54 15.81 -12.53
N THR A 171 -28.69 16.91 -13.28
CA THR A 171 -27.55 17.57 -13.95
C THR A 171 -26.52 18.04 -12.95
N VAL A 172 -26.93 18.68 -11.84
CA VAL A 172 -26.01 19.07 -10.75
C VAL A 172 -25.35 17.86 -10.15
N ALA A 173 -26.06 16.76 -9.87
CA ALA A 173 -25.50 15.53 -9.35
C ALA A 173 -24.46 14.93 -10.32
N LEU A 174 -24.70 14.96 -11.63
CA LEU A 174 -23.75 14.49 -12.65
C LEU A 174 -22.49 15.35 -12.72
N LEU A 175 -22.60 16.67 -12.62
CA LEU A 175 -21.47 17.60 -12.68
C LEU A 175 -20.59 17.53 -11.43
N THR A 176 -21.19 17.31 -10.26
CA THR A 176 -20.48 17.31 -8.98
C THR A 176 -20.15 15.89 -8.44
N GLY A 177 -20.54 14.85 -9.19
CA GLY A 177 -20.61 13.47 -8.72
C GLY A 177 -19.28 12.75 -8.47
N LYS A 178 -18.22 13.08 -9.21
CA LYS A 178 -16.94 12.36 -9.10
C LYS A 178 -16.19 12.76 -7.82
N LYS A 179 -15.93 11.80 -6.95
CA LYS A 179 -15.04 11.94 -5.80
C LYS A 179 -14.08 10.75 -5.76
N ASP A 180 -13.03 10.86 -6.54
CA ASP A 180 -11.96 9.89 -6.56
C ASP A 180 -11.12 10.00 -5.28
N ILE A 181 -10.48 8.88 -4.92
CA ILE A 181 -9.50 8.84 -3.83
C ILE A 181 -8.17 9.30 -4.41
N LYS A 182 -7.53 10.25 -3.75
CA LYS A 182 -6.18 10.70 -4.05
C LYS A 182 -5.36 10.62 -2.78
N LEU A 183 -4.28 9.84 -2.83
CA LEU A 183 -3.23 9.80 -1.84
C LEU A 183 -2.03 10.54 -2.44
N GLY A 184 -1.70 11.70 -1.91
CA GLY A 184 -0.55 12.47 -2.38
C GLY A 184 0.77 11.79 -2.00
N ALA A 185 1.85 12.19 -2.65
CA ALA A 185 3.19 11.94 -2.13
C ALA A 185 3.26 12.39 -0.66
N GLU A 186 4.10 11.75 0.13
CA GLU A 186 4.26 11.96 1.58
C GLU A 186 3.05 11.54 2.44
N THR A 187 2.02 10.91 1.85
CA THR A 187 0.90 10.38 2.63
C THR A 187 1.36 9.18 3.45
N PRO A 188 1.21 9.20 4.79
CA PRO A 188 1.54 8.06 5.61
C PRO A 188 0.49 6.95 5.44
N VAL A 189 0.95 5.72 5.25
CA VAL A 189 0.12 4.52 5.13
C VAL A 189 0.66 3.44 6.07
N LYS A 190 -0.24 2.76 6.78
CA LYS A 190 0.09 1.64 7.63
C LYS A 190 -0.28 0.33 6.93
N PHE A 191 0.67 -0.57 6.84
CA PHE A 191 0.46 -1.95 6.40
C PHE A 191 0.67 -2.91 7.56
N GLU A 192 0.09 -4.10 7.48
CA GLU A 192 0.29 -5.17 8.46
C GLU A 192 0.72 -6.43 7.73
N LEU A 193 1.75 -7.10 8.23
CA LEU A 193 2.21 -8.38 7.68
C LEU A 193 1.07 -9.41 7.73
N ALA A 194 0.86 -10.10 6.63
CA ALA A 194 -0.10 -11.19 6.51
C ALA A 194 0.51 -12.54 6.90
N GLU A 195 1.83 -12.63 6.92
CA GLU A 195 2.61 -13.82 7.27
C GLU A 195 3.94 -13.42 7.92
N PRO A 196 4.56 -14.29 8.74
CA PRO A 196 5.86 -14.00 9.33
C PRO A 196 6.95 -13.88 8.25
N VAL A 197 7.89 -12.96 8.47
CA VAL A 197 9.02 -12.73 7.56
C VAL A 197 10.33 -12.74 8.34
N THR A 198 11.32 -13.50 7.87
CA THR A 198 12.64 -13.51 8.48
C THR A 198 13.60 -12.58 7.73
N ILE A 199 14.18 -11.64 8.45
CA ILE A 199 15.11 -10.63 7.93
C ILE A 199 16.47 -10.83 8.60
N HIS A 200 17.53 -10.76 7.83
CA HIS A 200 18.90 -10.84 8.34
C HIS A 200 19.39 -9.44 8.72
N VAL A 201 19.57 -9.21 9.99
CA VAL A 201 20.00 -7.91 10.53
C VAL A 201 21.49 -7.94 10.80
N LYS A 202 22.24 -6.98 10.24
CA LYS A 202 23.65 -6.79 10.62
C LYS A 202 23.72 -6.35 12.07
N GLY A 203 24.47 -7.10 12.88
CA GLY A 203 24.75 -6.77 14.28
C GLY A 203 25.72 -5.60 14.42
#